data_04d0235c0847d285c8c2a103b40c68ae
#
_entry.id   04d0235c0847d285c8c2a103b40c68ae
#
_cell.length_a   1.000
_cell.length_b   1.000
_cell.length_c   1.000
_cell.angle_alpha   90.00
_cell.angle_beta   90.00
_cell.angle_gamma   90.00
#
_symmetry.space_group_name_H-M   'P 1'
#
loop_
_entity.id
_entity.type
_entity.pdbx_description
1 polymer ?
#
loop_
_entity_poly.entity_id
_entity_poly.type
_entity_poly.pdbx_seq_one_letter_code
_entity_poly.pdbx_strand_id
1 'polypeptide(L)'
;MLRLTQHASLGDRRIVGDMSIRLFYDQWAQYNLRMVEVIGAMSDEHLTVRPAAGRWPIWATVGHTAGARVYWLCAVLGEPGVEDTPFTDPSGAGWEDDLNTPRGADQLVAALQTTWGVVDGCLDRWTPEMLTDTFTREYGDVRRIHTRGSVLQRLFSHDAYHCGELSQTLGVLGLPQIDLWRSD
;
A
#
# COMPACT_ATOMS: atom_id res chain seq x y z
N MET A 1 24.11 -10.53 26.72
CA MET A 1 23.25 -10.09 27.84
C MET A 1 23.10 -8.56 27.75
N LEU A 2 22.12 -8.08 27.00
CA LEU A 2 21.84 -6.65 26.81
C LEU A 2 20.89 -6.23 27.93
N ARG A 3 21.33 -5.31 28.78
CA ARG A 3 20.48 -4.64 29.76
C ARG A 3 19.80 -3.45 29.08
N LEU A 4 18.50 -3.54 28.90
CA LEU A 4 17.64 -2.38 28.60
C LEU A 4 17.39 -1.64 29.92
N THR A 5 17.99 -0.50 30.10
CA THR A 5 17.66 0.43 31.19
C THR A 5 16.51 1.32 30.71
N GLN A 6 15.30 1.03 31.20
CA GLN A 6 14.19 1.98 31.12
C GLN A 6 14.37 3.07 32.19
N HIS A 7 14.58 4.29 31.77
CA HIS A 7 14.30 5.49 32.55
C HIS A 7 13.46 6.42 31.70
N ALA A 8 12.15 6.28 31.78
CA ALA A 8 11.22 7.32 31.34
C ALA A 8 10.64 7.97 32.60
N SER A 9 11.02 9.22 32.86
CA SER A 9 10.45 10.08 33.86
C SER A 9 9.01 10.42 33.47
N LEU A 10 8.08 10.23 34.40
CA LEU A 10 6.67 10.65 34.34
C LEU A 10 6.57 12.18 34.40
N GLY A 11 6.86 12.89 33.34
CA GLY A 11 6.87 14.36 33.39
C GLY A 11 6.63 15.11 32.10
N ASP A 12 6.21 14.47 31.00
CA ASP A 12 5.96 15.26 29.80
C ASP A 12 4.79 14.70 28.92
N ARG A 13 3.56 14.95 29.42
CA ARG A 13 2.33 14.64 28.66
C ARG A 13 2.02 15.66 27.54
N ARG A 14 2.91 16.61 27.25
CA ARG A 14 2.70 17.69 26.27
C ARG A 14 3.38 17.49 24.93
N ILE A 15 4.19 16.46 24.74
CA ILE A 15 4.91 16.23 23.47
C ILE A 15 4.11 15.36 22.48
N VAL A 16 3.07 14.67 22.91
CA VAL A 16 2.31 13.73 22.04
C VAL A 16 1.38 14.46 21.06
N GLY A 17 1.01 15.71 21.30
CA GLY A 17 0.04 16.46 20.49
C GLY A 17 0.55 16.96 19.13
N ASP A 18 1.86 16.85 18.83
CA ASP A 18 2.47 17.42 17.63
C ASP A 18 3.30 16.39 16.84
N MET A 19 3.25 15.11 17.22
CA MET A 19 3.96 14.04 16.50
C MET A 19 3.14 13.55 15.33
N SER A 20 3.65 13.74 14.12
CA SER A 20 3.12 13.10 12.91
C SER A 20 3.16 11.59 13.05
N ILE A 21 2.09 10.91 12.62
CA ILE A 21 2.03 9.44 12.56
C ILE A 21 3.06 8.88 11.57
N ARG A 22 3.61 9.70 10.68
CA ARG A 22 4.63 9.34 9.69
C ARG A 22 5.81 8.60 10.32
N LEU A 23 6.22 8.96 11.54
CA LEU A 23 7.33 8.31 12.23
C LEU A 23 7.13 6.80 12.47
N PHE A 24 5.89 6.34 12.54
CA PHE A 24 5.57 4.91 12.70
C PHE A 24 5.56 4.16 11.37
N TYR A 25 5.56 4.88 10.24
CA TYR A 25 5.44 4.36 8.88
C TYR A 25 6.57 4.83 7.96
N ASP A 26 7.70 5.28 8.52
CA ASP A 26 8.83 5.84 7.76
C ASP A 26 9.38 4.86 6.71
N GLN A 27 9.37 3.55 7.02
CA GLN A 27 9.84 2.51 6.12
C GLN A 27 8.84 2.16 5.00
N TRP A 28 7.58 2.58 5.11
CA TRP A 28 6.58 2.22 4.10
C TRP A 28 6.86 2.86 2.73
N ALA A 29 7.42 4.06 2.70
CA ALA A 29 7.86 4.70 1.46
C ALA A 29 8.87 3.83 0.69
N GLN A 30 9.75 3.12 1.41
CA GLN A 30 10.72 2.22 0.80
C GLN A 30 10.05 1.02 0.13
N TYR A 31 8.96 0.48 0.68
CA TYR A 31 8.22 -0.62 0.05
C TYR A 31 7.69 -0.20 -1.32
N ASN A 32 7.10 1.00 -1.41
CA ASN A 32 6.61 1.54 -2.67
C ASN A 32 7.77 1.78 -3.65
N LEU A 33 8.87 2.39 -3.21
CA LEU A 33 10.03 2.66 -4.04
C LEU A 33 10.62 1.37 -4.62
N ARG A 34 10.82 0.33 -3.80
CA ARG A 34 11.36 -0.96 -4.24
C ARG A 34 10.44 -1.65 -5.25
N MET A 35 9.13 -1.57 -5.04
CA MET A 35 8.17 -2.10 -5.99
C MET A 35 8.24 -1.34 -7.32
N VAL A 36 8.26 -0.01 -7.29
CA VAL A 36 8.41 0.85 -8.48
C VAL A 36 9.68 0.52 -9.26
N GLU A 37 10.83 0.39 -8.58
CA GLU A 37 12.11 0.05 -9.21
C GLU A 37 12.06 -1.28 -9.95
N VAL A 38 11.56 -2.32 -9.28
CA VAL A 38 11.53 -3.67 -9.85
C VAL A 38 10.53 -3.76 -10.98
N ILE A 39 9.32 -3.23 -10.81
CA ILE A 39 8.27 -3.27 -11.85
C ILE A 39 8.65 -2.40 -13.06
N GLY A 40 9.26 -1.24 -12.84
CA GLY A 40 9.71 -0.35 -13.92
C GLY A 40 10.80 -0.96 -14.81
N ALA A 41 11.56 -1.93 -14.30
CA ALA A 41 12.57 -2.65 -15.05
C ALA A 41 12.04 -3.91 -15.78
N MET A 42 10.75 -4.26 -15.63
CA MET A 42 10.18 -5.48 -16.21
C MET A 42 9.72 -5.26 -17.65
N SER A 43 9.88 -6.31 -18.48
CA SER A 43 9.24 -6.36 -19.79
C SER A 43 7.75 -6.73 -19.67
N ASP A 44 6.96 -6.33 -20.67
CA ASP A 44 5.55 -6.69 -20.74
C ASP A 44 5.33 -8.22 -20.72
N GLU A 45 6.23 -9.00 -21.31
CA GLU A 45 6.21 -10.45 -21.26
C GLU A 45 6.28 -10.97 -19.81
N HIS A 46 7.22 -10.47 -19.02
CA HIS A 46 7.36 -10.85 -17.62
C HIS A 46 6.15 -10.42 -16.78
N LEU A 47 5.57 -9.25 -17.07
CA LEU A 47 4.40 -8.75 -16.35
C LEU A 47 3.16 -9.64 -16.54
N THR A 48 3.06 -10.39 -17.66
CA THR A 48 1.94 -11.31 -17.91
C THR A 48 2.10 -12.68 -17.25
N VAL A 49 3.26 -12.98 -16.67
CA VAL A 49 3.52 -14.27 -16.01
C VAL A 49 2.61 -14.43 -14.78
N ARG A 50 2.10 -15.67 -14.64
CA ARG A 50 1.33 -16.11 -13.48
C ARG A 50 2.17 -17.08 -12.65
N PRO A 51 2.21 -16.95 -11.31
CA PRO A 51 2.98 -17.87 -10.47
C PRO A 51 2.44 -19.31 -10.51
N ALA A 52 1.15 -19.48 -10.79
CA ALA A 52 0.50 -20.79 -10.95
C ALA A 52 -0.83 -20.63 -11.69
N ALA A 53 -1.41 -21.77 -12.13
CA ALA A 53 -2.74 -21.79 -12.72
C ALA A 53 -3.78 -21.21 -11.75
N GLY A 54 -4.65 -20.33 -12.24
CA GLY A 54 -5.68 -19.67 -11.46
C GLY A 54 -5.19 -18.52 -10.56
N ARG A 55 -3.89 -18.19 -10.60
CA ARG A 55 -3.36 -16.99 -9.94
C ARG A 55 -3.37 -15.80 -10.88
N TRP A 56 -3.36 -14.62 -10.32
CA TRP A 56 -3.23 -13.37 -11.05
C TRP A 56 -1.86 -13.27 -11.74
N PRO A 57 -1.78 -12.64 -12.90
CA PRO A 57 -0.51 -12.24 -13.47
C PRO A 57 0.14 -11.14 -12.61
N ILE A 58 1.45 -10.95 -12.73
CA ILE A 58 2.20 -9.95 -11.98
C ILE A 58 1.55 -8.56 -12.11
N TRP A 59 1.20 -8.13 -13.33
CA TRP A 59 0.59 -6.82 -13.55
C TRP A 59 -0.72 -6.64 -12.78
N ALA A 60 -1.54 -7.69 -12.67
CA ALA A 60 -2.81 -7.60 -11.94
C ALA A 60 -2.59 -7.49 -10.42
N THR A 61 -1.61 -8.22 -9.87
CA THR A 61 -1.25 -8.11 -8.45
C THR A 61 -0.74 -6.70 -8.13
N VAL A 62 0.09 -6.11 -9.00
CA VAL A 62 0.56 -4.72 -8.83
C VAL A 62 -0.59 -3.73 -8.94
N GLY A 63 -1.46 -3.87 -9.93
CA GLY A 63 -2.65 -3.04 -10.10
C GLY A 63 -3.59 -3.10 -8.90
N HIS A 64 -3.80 -4.30 -8.36
CA HIS A 64 -4.56 -4.52 -7.13
C HIS A 64 -3.93 -3.82 -5.92
N THR A 65 -2.60 -3.91 -5.77
CA THR A 65 -1.90 -3.23 -4.68
C THR A 65 -2.10 -1.72 -4.74
N ALA A 66 -1.95 -1.12 -5.92
CA ALA A 66 -2.18 0.31 -6.12
C ALA A 66 -3.65 0.69 -5.92
N GLY A 67 -4.58 -0.06 -6.52
CA GLY A 67 -6.02 0.18 -6.42
C GLY A 67 -6.56 0.10 -5.00
N ALA A 68 -6.06 -0.84 -4.19
CA ALA A 68 -6.46 -1.00 -2.80
C ALA A 68 -6.20 0.27 -1.95
N ARG A 69 -5.15 1.03 -2.23
CA ARG A 69 -4.85 2.30 -1.54
C ARG A 69 -5.95 3.32 -1.78
N VAL A 70 -6.33 3.53 -3.03
CA VAL A 70 -7.42 4.47 -3.40
C VAL A 70 -8.78 3.99 -2.90
N TYR A 71 -9.05 2.70 -3.02
CA TYR A 71 -10.28 2.12 -2.50
C TYR A 71 -10.45 2.44 -1.01
N TRP A 72 -9.45 2.12 -0.19
CA TRP A 72 -9.57 2.32 1.26
C TRP A 72 -9.49 3.79 1.67
N LEU A 73 -8.59 4.57 1.09
CA LEU A 73 -8.40 5.96 1.49
C LEU A 73 -9.46 6.87 0.87
N CYS A 74 -9.74 6.76 -0.43
CA CYS A 74 -10.66 7.67 -1.09
C CYS A 74 -12.11 7.19 -1.02
N ALA A 75 -12.41 5.92 -1.39
CA ALA A 75 -13.80 5.46 -1.42
C ALA A 75 -14.36 5.17 -0.02
N VAL A 76 -13.57 4.62 0.91
CA VAL A 76 -14.04 4.26 2.26
C VAL A 76 -13.87 5.41 3.25
N LEU A 77 -12.73 6.07 3.27
CA LEU A 77 -12.44 7.14 4.24
C LEU A 77 -12.74 8.56 3.72
N GLY A 78 -12.99 8.73 2.41
CA GLY A 78 -13.27 10.03 1.81
C GLY A 78 -12.07 10.95 1.68
N GLU A 79 -10.85 10.41 1.68
CA GLU A 79 -9.64 11.21 1.48
C GLU A 79 -9.52 11.68 0.02
N PRO A 80 -8.99 12.89 -0.22
CA PRO A 80 -8.80 13.44 -1.56
C PRO A 80 -7.63 12.77 -2.30
N GLY A 81 -7.53 13.00 -3.62
CA GLY A 81 -6.40 12.63 -4.45
C GLY A 81 -6.66 11.49 -5.44
N VAL A 82 -7.89 10.99 -5.52
CA VAL A 82 -8.27 9.98 -6.52
C VAL A 82 -8.14 10.52 -7.95
N GLU A 83 -8.38 11.81 -8.15
CA GLU A 83 -8.31 12.52 -9.41
C GLU A 83 -6.91 12.52 -10.04
N ASP A 84 -5.87 12.38 -9.22
CA ASP A 84 -4.48 12.31 -9.65
C ASP A 84 -4.02 10.89 -10.00
N THR A 85 -4.92 9.89 -9.83
CA THR A 85 -4.62 8.47 -10.04
C THR A 85 -5.30 7.94 -11.30
N PRO A 86 -4.86 6.80 -11.86
CA PRO A 86 -5.56 6.16 -12.97
C PRO A 86 -6.88 5.47 -12.56
N PHE A 87 -7.26 5.51 -11.28
CA PHE A 87 -8.46 4.87 -10.74
C PHE A 87 -9.59 5.90 -10.61
N THR A 88 -10.31 6.13 -11.70
CA THR A 88 -11.40 7.14 -11.77
C THR A 88 -12.63 6.76 -10.94
N ASP A 89 -12.86 5.47 -10.69
CA ASP A 89 -13.88 4.95 -9.77
C ASP A 89 -13.22 4.02 -8.75
N PRO A 90 -12.77 4.54 -7.60
CA PRO A 90 -12.09 3.74 -6.59
C PRO A 90 -13.01 2.75 -5.87
N SER A 91 -14.34 2.87 -6.01
CA SER A 91 -15.33 1.94 -5.45
C SER A 91 -15.75 0.85 -6.44
N GLY A 92 -15.35 0.97 -7.70
CA GLY A 92 -15.68 0.06 -8.79
C GLY A 92 -14.75 -1.13 -8.90
N ALA A 93 -14.80 -1.79 -10.06
CA ALA A 93 -13.91 -2.91 -10.40
C ALA A 93 -12.44 -2.43 -10.49
N GLY A 94 -11.53 -3.21 -9.90
CA GLY A 94 -10.09 -2.98 -10.00
C GLY A 94 -9.52 -3.50 -11.33
N TRP A 95 -8.25 -3.22 -11.57
CA TRP A 95 -7.58 -3.73 -12.77
C TRP A 95 -7.49 -5.26 -12.79
N GLU A 96 -7.42 -5.90 -11.62
CA GLU A 96 -7.41 -7.36 -11.45
C GLU A 96 -8.73 -8.03 -11.83
N ASP A 97 -9.81 -7.29 -11.92
CA ASP A 97 -11.13 -7.79 -12.30
C ASP A 97 -11.26 -7.96 -13.83
N ASP A 98 -10.45 -7.23 -14.62
CA ASP A 98 -10.34 -7.42 -16.06
C ASP A 98 -8.97 -7.98 -16.45
N LEU A 99 -8.85 -9.29 -16.40
CA LEU A 99 -7.62 -10.01 -16.75
C LEU A 99 -7.34 -10.11 -18.25
N ASN A 100 -8.20 -9.55 -19.09
CA ASN A 100 -8.02 -9.51 -20.54
C ASN A 100 -7.33 -8.24 -21.03
N THR A 101 -7.14 -7.25 -20.14
CA THR A 101 -6.49 -5.98 -20.46
C THR A 101 -5.19 -5.82 -19.64
N PRO A 102 -4.08 -6.44 -20.11
CA PRO A 102 -2.78 -6.32 -19.45
C PRO A 102 -2.34 -4.86 -19.31
N ARG A 103 -1.60 -4.56 -18.25
CA ARG A 103 -1.01 -3.25 -18.00
C ARG A 103 0.50 -3.33 -18.15
N GLY A 104 1.08 -2.39 -18.89
CA GLY A 104 2.52 -2.27 -19.05
C GLY A 104 3.21 -1.62 -17.85
N ALA A 105 4.55 -1.72 -17.82
CA ALA A 105 5.37 -1.21 -16.72
C ALA A 105 5.11 0.27 -16.41
N ASP A 106 5.06 1.13 -17.42
CA ASP A 106 4.83 2.57 -17.25
C ASP A 106 3.48 2.87 -16.55
N GLN A 107 2.42 2.14 -16.94
CA GLN A 107 1.09 2.31 -16.33
C GLN A 107 1.10 1.87 -14.87
N LEU A 108 1.78 0.76 -14.56
CA LEU A 108 1.88 0.22 -13.21
C LEU A 108 2.73 1.12 -12.30
N VAL A 109 3.85 1.62 -12.81
CA VAL A 109 4.69 2.59 -12.11
C VAL A 109 3.91 3.86 -11.80
N ALA A 110 3.20 4.43 -12.79
CA ALA A 110 2.36 5.60 -12.60
C ALA A 110 1.27 5.35 -11.54
N ALA A 111 0.62 4.17 -11.57
CA ALA A 111 -0.36 3.80 -10.57
C ALA A 111 0.24 3.70 -9.16
N LEU A 112 1.38 3.03 -9.01
CA LEU A 112 2.06 2.93 -7.71
C LEU A 112 2.48 4.29 -7.15
N GLN A 113 3.03 5.16 -8.01
CA GLN A 113 3.52 6.49 -7.60
C GLN A 113 2.37 7.43 -7.23
N THR A 114 1.33 7.51 -8.05
CA THR A 114 0.20 8.43 -7.81
C THR A 114 -0.63 7.98 -6.59
N THR A 115 -0.90 6.69 -6.44
CA THR A 115 -1.60 6.18 -5.26
C THR A 115 -0.76 6.26 -3.98
N TRP A 116 0.59 6.18 -4.10
CA TRP A 116 1.47 6.50 -2.99
C TRP A 116 1.31 7.95 -2.55
N GLY A 117 1.14 8.90 -3.47
CA GLY A 117 0.86 10.30 -3.14
C GLY A 117 -0.36 10.48 -2.23
N VAL A 118 -1.40 9.68 -2.42
CA VAL A 118 -2.58 9.67 -1.53
C VAL A 118 -2.20 9.17 -0.12
N VAL A 119 -1.47 8.05 -0.02
CA VAL A 119 -0.98 7.50 1.26
C VAL A 119 -0.11 8.54 1.98
N ASP A 120 0.88 9.07 1.27
CA ASP A 120 1.86 10.03 1.77
C ASP A 120 1.19 11.29 2.33
N GLY A 121 0.22 11.82 1.59
CA GLY A 121 -0.59 12.94 2.04
C GLY A 121 -1.44 12.63 3.29
N CYS A 122 -1.93 11.41 3.45
CA CYS A 122 -2.60 10.99 4.68
C CYS A 122 -1.63 10.93 5.87
N LEU A 123 -0.43 10.38 5.66
CA LEU A 123 0.60 10.31 6.71
C LEU A 123 1.06 11.69 7.17
N ASP A 124 1.04 12.71 6.28
CA ASP A 124 1.36 14.09 6.64
C ASP A 124 0.25 14.80 7.43
N ARG A 125 -1.01 14.55 7.05
CA ARG A 125 -2.15 15.27 7.63
C ARG A 125 -2.70 14.63 8.90
N TRP A 126 -2.60 13.30 9.05
CA TRP A 126 -3.23 12.61 10.14
C TRP A 126 -2.44 12.70 11.44
N THR A 127 -3.15 12.96 12.53
CA THR A 127 -2.60 12.96 13.89
C THR A 127 -2.91 11.63 14.59
N PRO A 128 -2.21 11.31 15.70
CA PRO A 128 -2.53 10.12 16.50
C PRO A 128 -4.00 10.03 16.93
N GLU A 129 -4.62 11.16 17.25
CA GLU A 129 -6.02 11.23 17.68
C GLU A 129 -6.97 10.82 16.55
N MET A 130 -6.69 11.25 15.31
CA MET A 130 -7.49 10.91 14.13
C MET A 130 -7.49 9.41 13.83
N LEU A 131 -6.51 8.64 14.31
CA LEU A 131 -6.45 7.20 14.07
C LEU A 131 -7.64 6.44 14.66
N THR A 132 -8.35 7.03 15.61
CA THR A 132 -9.56 6.45 16.25
C THR A 132 -10.86 6.84 15.56
N ASP A 133 -10.84 7.76 14.59
CA ASP A 133 -12.02 8.14 13.80
C ASP A 133 -12.60 6.92 13.10
N THR A 134 -13.93 6.75 13.21
CA THR A 134 -14.62 5.57 12.72
C THR A 134 -15.37 5.84 11.42
N PHE A 135 -15.34 4.85 10.53
CA PHE A 135 -16.01 4.85 9.24
C PHE A 135 -16.82 3.57 9.07
N THR A 136 -18.01 3.69 8.53
CA THR A 136 -18.85 2.52 8.24
C THR A 136 -18.68 2.14 6.76
N ARG A 137 -18.43 0.85 6.53
CA ARG A 137 -18.46 0.24 5.21
C ARG A 137 -19.62 -0.75 5.15
N GLU A 138 -20.47 -0.61 4.15
CA GLU A 138 -21.52 -1.57 3.85
C GLU A 138 -21.13 -2.43 2.65
N TYR A 139 -21.28 -3.73 2.79
CA TYR A 139 -21.01 -4.70 1.72
C TYR A 139 -22.12 -5.75 1.74
N GLY A 140 -23.06 -5.64 0.81
CA GLY A 140 -24.32 -6.39 0.88
C GLY A 140 -25.01 -6.10 2.22
N ASP A 141 -25.42 -7.15 2.92
CA ASP A 141 -26.07 -7.05 4.23
C ASP A 141 -25.08 -6.92 5.41
N VAL A 142 -23.78 -6.84 5.12
CA VAL A 142 -22.73 -6.78 6.15
C VAL A 142 -22.29 -5.34 6.36
N ARG A 143 -22.54 -4.82 7.57
CA ARG A 143 -22.00 -3.54 8.02
C ARG A 143 -20.75 -3.77 8.85
N ARG A 144 -19.65 -3.10 8.48
CA ARG A 144 -18.38 -3.14 9.21
C ARG A 144 -17.93 -1.73 9.58
N ILE A 145 -17.40 -1.60 10.78
CA ILE A 145 -16.79 -0.34 11.26
C ILE A 145 -15.29 -0.48 11.16
N HIS A 146 -14.66 0.51 10.56
CA HIS A 146 -13.22 0.66 10.42
C HIS A 146 -12.78 1.92 11.12
N THR A 147 -11.55 1.97 11.62
CA THR A 147 -10.89 3.20 12.04
C THR A 147 -9.82 3.59 11.02
N ARG A 148 -9.40 4.88 10.99
CA ARG A 148 -8.24 5.30 10.18
C ARG A 148 -7.01 4.43 10.49
N GLY A 149 -6.76 4.17 11.77
CA GLY A 149 -5.65 3.30 12.18
C GLY A 149 -5.76 1.88 11.65
N SER A 150 -6.97 1.27 11.68
CA SER A 150 -7.17 -0.08 11.14
C SER A 150 -7.00 -0.14 9.62
N VAL A 151 -7.34 0.95 8.91
CA VAL A 151 -7.13 1.07 7.46
C VAL A 151 -5.65 1.20 7.13
N LEU A 152 -4.91 2.05 7.86
CA LEU A 152 -3.45 2.15 7.68
C LEU A 152 -2.73 0.82 7.92
N GLN A 153 -3.07 0.14 9.01
CA GLN A 153 -2.50 -1.18 9.30
C GLN A 153 -2.79 -2.19 8.18
N ARG A 154 -4.02 -2.16 7.67
CA ARG A 154 -4.42 -3.01 6.54
C ARG A 154 -3.58 -2.70 5.30
N LEU A 155 -3.46 -1.45 4.89
CA LEU A 155 -2.74 -1.06 3.69
C LEU A 155 -1.25 -1.36 3.81
N PHE A 156 -0.63 -1.02 4.94
CA PHE A 156 0.77 -1.34 5.20
C PHE A 156 1.05 -2.85 5.09
N SER A 157 0.22 -3.68 5.76
CA SER A 157 0.38 -5.13 5.71
C SER A 157 0.05 -5.73 4.34
N HIS A 158 -0.88 -5.13 3.61
CA HIS A 158 -1.28 -5.51 2.27
C HIS A 158 -0.13 -5.26 1.26
N ASP A 159 0.48 -4.08 1.31
CA ASP A 159 1.65 -3.77 0.49
C ASP A 159 2.81 -4.73 0.78
N ALA A 160 3.13 -4.97 2.05
CA ALA A 160 4.18 -5.91 2.44
C ALA A 160 3.87 -7.36 1.99
N TYR A 161 2.61 -7.78 2.10
CA TYR A 161 2.17 -9.10 1.64
C TYR A 161 2.38 -9.28 0.14
N HIS A 162 1.94 -8.32 -0.67
CA HIS A 162 2.08 -8.40 -2.13
C HIS A 162 3.52 -8.20 -2.59
N CYS A 163 4.33 -7.40 -1.89
CA CYS A 163 5.77 -7.36 -2.14
C CYS A 163 6.41 -8.75 -1.96
N GLY A 164 6.04 -9.48 -0.91
CA GLY A 164 6.52 -10.85 -0.68
C GLY A 164 6.03 -11.83 -1.74
N GLU A 165 4.76 -11.78 -2.12
CA GLU A 165 4.17 -12.62 -3.17
C GLU A 165 4.85 -12.38 -4.53
N LEU A 166 5.02 -11.13 -4.91
CA LEU A 166 5.73 -10.73 -6.14
C LEU A 166 7.19 -11.16 -6.08
N SER A 167 7.87 -10.93 -4.96
CA SER A 167 9.28 -11.31 -4.79
C SER A 167 9.51 -12.80 -4.97
N GLN A 168 8.65 -13.65 -4.42
CA GLN A 168 8.72 -15.10 -4.64
C GLN A 168 8.51 -15.46 -6.12
N THR A 169 7.52 -14.86 -6.77
CA THR A 169 7.25 -15.10 -8.20
C THR A 169 8.44 -14.70 -9.05
N LEU A 170 9.02 -13.54 -8.80
CA LEU A 170 10.20 -13.04 -9.50
C LEU A 170 11.42 -13.94 -9.29
N GLY A 171 11.63 -14.41 -8.05
CA GLY A 171 12.72 -15.33 -7.72
C GLY A 171 12.64 -16.66 -8.48
N VAL A 172 11.43 -17.23 -8.63
CA VAL A 172 11.22 -18.45 -9.44
C VAL A 172 11.56 -18.21 -10.93
N LEU A 173 11.35 -16.99 -11.42
CA LEU A 173 11.69 -16.59 -12.79
C LEU A 173 13.16 -16.22 -12.99
N GLY A 174 13.97 -16.22 -11.92
CA GLY A 174 15.34 -15.74 -11.97
C GLY A 174 15.48 -14.23 -12.16
N LEU A 175 14.42 -13.47 -11.87
CA LEU A 175 14.37 -12.01 -11.97
C LEU A 175 14.75 -11.34 -10.64
N PRO A 176 15.17 -10.07 -10.65
CA PRO A 176 15.42 -9.30 -9.43
C PRO A 176 14.20 -9.30 -8.51
N GLN A 177 14.42 -9.66 -7.26
CA GLN A 177 13.37 -9.71 -6.24
C GLN A 177 13.16 -8.34 -5.59
N ILE A 178 11.98 -8.13 -5.00
CA ILE A 178 11.69 -6.95 -4.18
C ILE A 178 12.28 -7.18 -2.80
N ASP A 179 13.42 -6.57 -2.51
CA ASP A 179 14.06 -6.63 -1.19
C ASP A 179 13.70 -5.38 -0.38
N LEU A 180 12.78 -5.56 0.56
CA LEU A 180 12.30 -4.48 1.44
C LEU A 180 13.36 -4.03 2.46
N TRP A 181 14.40 -4.83 2.66
CA TRP A 181 15.42 -4.62 3.71
C TRP A 181 16.77 -4.22 3.14
N ARG A 182 16.88 -4.08 1.82
CA ARG A 182 18.12 -3.60 1.18
C ARG A 182 18.47 -2.23 1.74
N SER A 183 19.65 -2.12 2.34
CA SER A 183 20.28 -0.82 2.66
C SER A 183 20.93 -0.25 1.40
N ASP A 184 20.65 0.98 1.11
CA ASP A 184 21.31 1.75 0.02
C ASP A 184 22.68 2.23 0.46
#